data_7656c1c07fc09fd2a5c0aaeb6083f236
#
_entry.id   7656c1c07fc09fd2a5c0aaeb6083f236
#
_cell.length_a   1.000
_cell.length_b   1.000
_cell.length_c   1.000
_cell.angle_alpha   90.00
_cell.angle_beta   90.00
_cell.angle_gamma   90.00
#
_symmetry.space_group_name_H-M   'P 1'
#
loop_
_entity.id
_entity.type
_entity.pdbx_description
1 polymer ?
#
loop_
_entity_poly.entity_id
_entity_poly.type
_entity_poly.pdbx_seq_one_letter_code
_entity_poly.pdbx_strand_id
1 'polypeptide(L)'
;MFLLVKDVLTPPELDQIRQLAGSLRFVEGRVSNPHNLAKNNLQADIGQPDAAKAAQIAGAAITRNEQIANFVFPKRIASPLLARYEPGMTYGVHADAPFIPLPNGPLRSDVSGTLYINDPKTYEGGRLTIHLGSEKLTIEAEPGSMVVYPSTTLHEVTPVTSGQRLVMITFIESVVPDQIKREILYTLNEVNALEGFNVSWENRTRLNFVSGSLHRMWAS
;
A
#
# COMPACT_ATOMS: atom_id res chain seq x y z
N MET A 1 -12.90 2.64 1.42
CA MET A 1 -12.16 3.94 1.48
C MET A 1 -10.75 3.74 0.97
N PHE A 2 -10.13 4.75 0.29
CA PHE A 2 -8.71 4.78 -0.09
C PHE A 2 -8.05 5.95 0.59
N LEU A 3 -6.75 5.84 0.85
CA LEU A 3 -5.96 6.94 1.39
C LEU A 3 -4.71 7.12 0.54
N LEU A 4 -4.49 8.33 0.03
CA LEU A 4 -3.23 8.74 -0.59
C LEU A 4 -2.43 9.53 0.44
N VAL A 5 -1.30 8.96 0.85
CA VAL A 5 -0.38 9.56 1.82
C VAL A 5 0.84 10.10 1.07
N LYS A 6 1.11 11.39 1.23
CA LYS A 6 2.28 12.05 0.64
C LYS A 6 3.50 11.87 1.54
N ASP A 7 4.68 12.00 0.95
CA ASP A 7 5.96 12.07 1.68
C ASP A 7 6.20 10.90 2.66
N VAL A 8 5.76 9.69 2.28
CA VAL A 8 6.03 8.46 3.06
C VAL A 8 7.53 8.17 3.07
N LEU A 9 8.19 8.32 1.90
CA LEU A 9 9.65 8.31 1.80
C LEU A 9 10.17 9.73 1.84
N THR A 10 11.21 9.94 2.61
CA THR A 10 12.02 11.16 2.51
C THR A 10 12.81 11.18 1.19
N PRO A 11 13.21 12.37 0.67
CA PRO A 11 14.01 12.43 -0.55
C PRO A 11 15.27 11.55 -0.53
N PRO A 12 16.08 11.49 0.55
CA PRO A 12 17.24 10.60 0.61
C PRO A 12 16.88 9.11 0.53
N GLU A 13 15.78 8.68 1.16
CA GLU A 13 15.32 7.29 1.11
C GLU A 13 14.83 6.91 -0.30
N LEU A 14 14.11 7.84 -0.95
CA LEU A 14 13.65 7.66 -2.31
C LEU A 14 14.83 7.51 -3.28
N ASP A 15 15.84 8.38 -3.19
CA ASP A 15 17.03 8.34 -4.02
C ASP A 15 17.84 7.06 -3.75
N GLN A 16 17.94 6.62 -2.52
CA GLN A 16 18.61 5.37 -2.17
C GLN A 16 17.88 4.16 -2.78
N ILE A 17 16.54 4.11 -2.72
CA ILE A 17 15.77 3.03 -3.35
C ILE A 17 15.96 3.05 -4.88
N ARG A 18 15.96 4.23 -5.53
CA ARG A 18 16.22 4.37 -6.97
C ARG A 18 17.62 3.86 -7.35
N GLN A 19 18.62 4.21 -6.56
CA GLN A 19 19.99 3.74 -6.79
C GLN A 19 20.07 2.21 -6.69
N LEU A 20 19.50 1.63 -5.63
CA LEU A 20 19.43 0.17 -5.46
C LEU A 20 18.69 -0.49 -6.62
N ALA A 21 17.55 0.07 -7.05
CA ALA A 21 16.77 -0.46 -8.16
C ALA A 21 17.56 -0.50 -9.50
N GLY A 22 18.50 0.42 -9.70
CA GLY A 22 19.36 0.45 -10.89
C GLY A 22 20.33 -0.73 -11.00
N SER A 23 20.71 -1.35 -9.89
CA SER A 23 21.60 -2.51 -9.83
C SER A 23 20.88 -3.86 -9.76
N LEU A 24 19.56 -3.85 -9.50
CA LEU A 24 18.80 -5.08 -9.27
C LEU A 24 18.51 -5.84 -10.56
N ARG A 25 18.66 -7.15 -10.49
CA ARG A 25 18.05 -8.07 -11.46
C ARG A 25 16.56 -8.16 -11.19
N PHE A 26 15.77 -8.03 -12.25
CA PHE A 26 14.34 -8.24 -12.21
C PHE A 26 13.98 -9.56 -12.89
N VAL A 27 12.96 -10.22 -12.37
CA VAL A 27 12.40 -11.47 -12.87
C VAL A 27 10.92 -11.30 -13.20
N GLU A 28 10.32 -12.23 -13.93
CA GLU A 28 8.89 -12.19 -14.24
C GLU A 28 8.04 -12.08 -12.97
N GLY A 29 7.12 -11.12 -12.93
CA GLY A 29 6.26 -10.88 -11.77
C GLY A 29 5.33 -12.05 -11.44
N ARG A 30 5.05 -12.91 -12.40
CA ARG A 30 4.25 -14.14 -12.18
C ARG A 30 4.88 -15.15 -11.23
N VAL A 31 6.17 -15.05 -10.92
CA VAL A 31 6.80 -15.86 -9.87
C VAL A 31 6.08 -15.71 -8.52
N SER A 32 5.56 -14.52 -8.21
CA SER A 32 4.80 -14.29 -6.96
C SER A 32 3.30 -14.59 -7.07
N ASN A 33 2.76 -14.75 -8.28
CA ASN A 33 1.36 -15.12 -8.53
C ASN A 33 1.23 -15.86 -9.87
N PRO A 34 1.63 -17.16 -9.93
CA PRO A 34 1.74 -17.91 -11.17
C PRO A 34 0.39 -18.20 -11.84
N HIS A 35 -0.69 -18.18 -11.07
CA HIS A 35 -2.02 -18.48 -11.59
C HIS A 35 -2.73 -17.28 -12.20
N ASN A 36 -2.21 -16.07 -12.02
CA ASN A 36 -2.81 -14.86 -12.58
C ASN A 36 -2.22 -14.52 -13.96
N LEU A 37 -2.93 -14.96 -15.00
CA LEU A 37 -2.53 -14.75 -16.41
C LEU A 37 -2.56 -13.27 -16.82
N ALA A 38 -3.31 -12.43 -16.10
CA ALA A 38 -3.39 -10.99 -16.36
C ALA A 38 -2.17 -10.21 -15.84
N LYS A 39 -1.26 -10.85 -15.08
CA LYS A 39 -0.06 -10.23 -14.53
C LYS A 39 1.08 -10.30 -15.54
N ASN A 40 1.41 -9.16 -16.13
CA ASN A 40 2.55 -8.98 -17.04
C ASN A 40 3.41 -7.81 -16.56
N ASN A 41 4.31 -8.08 -15.62
CA ASN A 41 5.28 -7.11 -15.10
C ASN A 41 6.54 -7.83 -14.64
N LEU A 42 7.51 -7.04 -14.19
CA LEU A 42 8.73 -7.53 -13.54
C LEU A 42 8.70 -7.23 -12.06
N GLN A 43 9.39 -8.03 -11.27
CA GLN A 43 9.66 -7.79 -9.85
C GLN A 43 11.12 -8.01 -9.54
N ALA A 44 11.65 -7.31 -8.54
CA ALA A 44 13.01 -7.53 -8.08
C ALA A 44 13.16 -8.98 -7.60
N ASP A 45 14.27 -9.61 -7.97
CA ASP A 45 14.65 -10.90 -7.43
C ASP A 45 15.01 -10.73 -5.95
N ILE A 46 14.15 -11.25 -5.07
CA ILE A 46 14.24 -11.10 -3.61
C ILE A 46 15.48 -11.75 -2.98
N GLY A 47 16.18 -12.61 -3.70
CA GLY A 47 17.43 -13.22 -3.25
C GLY A 47 18.62 -12.26 -3.23
N GLN A 48 18.49 -11.06 -3.78
CA GLN A 48 19.56 -10.07 -3.82
C GLN A 48 19.60 -9.21 -2.54
N PRO A 49 20.78 -8.95 -1.96
CA PRO A 49 20.91 -8.10 -0.76
C PRO A 49 20.34 -6.70 -0.94
N ASP A 50 20.49 -6.11 -2.13
CA ASP A 50 19.99 -4.78 -2.46
C ASP A 50 18.45 -4.74 -2.51
N ALA A 51 17.79 -5.83 -2.90
CA ALA A 51 16.33 -5.94 -2.84
C ALA A 51 15.84 -5.95 -1.38
N ALA A 52 16.52 -6.69 -0.51
CA ALA A 52 16.22 -6.72 0.92
C ALA A 52 16.45 -5.33 1.56
N LYS A 53 17.51 -4.62 1.17
CA LYS A 53 17.80 -3.26 1.66
C LYS A 53 16.74 -2.26 1.22
N ALA A 54 16.31 -2.29 -0.06
CA ALA A 54 15.23 -1.44 -0.55
C ALA A 54 13.91 -1.72 0.20
N ALA A 55 13.59 -3.00 0.41
CA ALA A 55 12.42 -3.42 1.17
C ALA A 55 12.47 -2.94 2.64
N GLN A 56 13.63 -2.99 3.28
CA GLN A 56 13.83 -2.50 4.65
C GLN A 56 13.60 -1.00 4.77
N ILE A 57 14.14 -0.19 3.84
CA ILE A 57 13.93 1.26 3.81
C ILE A 57 12.44 1.58 3.67
N ALA A 58 11.77 0.98 2.68
CA ALA A 58 10.35 1.20 2.45
C ALA A 58 9.50 0.71 3.64
N GLY A 59 9.79 -0.47 4.18
CA GLY A 59 9.08 -1.02 5.34
C GLY A 59 9.20 -0.12 6.58
N ALA A 60 10.39 0.42 6.86
CA ALA A 60 10.61 1.37 7.95
C ALA A 60 9.81 2.67 7.73
N ALA A 61 9.79 3.17 6.49
CA ALA A 61 9.04 4.36 6.12
C ALA A 61 7.52 4.19 6.32
N ILE A 62 6.97 3.05 5.88
CA ILE A 62 5.56 2.71 6.04
C ILE A 62 5.21 2.57 7.54
N THR A 63 6.06 1.87 8.31
CA THR A 63 5.80 1.59 9.73
C THR A 63 5.80 2.86 10.59
N ARG A 64 6.67 3.86 10.30
CA ARG A 64 6.72 5.11 11.06
C ARG A 64 5.63 6.12 10.68
N ASN A 65 4.89 5.89 9.59
CA ASN A 65 3.91 6.84 9.11
C ASN A 65 2.59 6.73 9.87
N GLU A 66 2.27 7.76 10.66
CA GLU A 66 1.09 7.78 11.52
C GLU A 66 -0.24 7.78 10.74
N GLN A 67 -0.29 8.42 9.55
CA GLN A 67 -1.51 8.42 8.74
C GLN A 67 -1.83 7.01 8.24
N ILE A 68 -0.79 6.27 7.77
CA ILE A 68 -0.95 4.87 7.38
C ILE A 68 -1.37 4.05 8.60
N ALA A 69 -0.67 4.18 9.74
CA ALA A 69 -0.98 3.42 10.95
C ALA A 69 -2.42 3.64 11.43
N ASN A 70 -2.89 4.87 11.42
CA ASN A 70 -4.26 5.23 11.81
C ASN A 70 -5.33 4.73 10.82
N PHE A 71 -5.00 4.59 9.54
CA PHE A 71 -5.92 4.10 8.52
C PHE A 71 -6.01 2.58 8.49
N VAL A 72 -4.86 1.88 8.62
CA VAL A 72 -4.80 0.44 8.41
C VAL A 72 -4.82 -0.37 9.71
N PHE A 73 -4.50 0.23 10.87
CA PHE A 73 -4.35 -0.48 12.16
C PHE A 73 -3.47 -1.74 12.02
N PRO A 74 -2.17 -1.59 11.69
CA PRO A 74 -1.35 -2.70 11.23
C PRO A 74 -1.06 -3.70 12.35
N LYS A 75 -1.21 -4.99 12.07
CA LYS A 75 -0.79 -6.13 12.87
C LYS A 75 0.52 -6.72 12.34
N ARG A 76 0.56 -6.95 11.03
CA ARG A 76 1.74 -7.41 10.30
C ARG A 76 1.80 -6.70 8.94
N ILE A 77 2.99 -6.39 8.48
CA ILE A 77 3.25 -5.79 7.17
C ILE A 77 4.15 -6.75 6.39
N ALA A 78 3.73 -7.16 5.20
CA ALA A 78 4.58 -7.93 4.30
C ALA A 78 5.77 -7.07 3.84
N SER A 79 6.92 -7.68 3.67
CA SER A 79 8.10 -6.98 3.13
C SER A 79 7.78 -6.34 1.78
N PRO A 80 7.96 -5.01 1.60
CA PRO A 80 7.65 -4.36 0.35
C PRO A 80 8.46 -4.94 -0.81
N LEU A 81 7.79 -5.19 -1.94
CA LEU A 81 8.37 -5.76 -3.15
C LEU A 81 8.45 -4.73 -4.25
N LEU A 82 9.65 -4.49 -4.79
CA LEU A 82 9.86 -3.60 -5.91
C LEU A 82 9.32 -4.24 -7.21
N ALA A 83 8.39 -3.55 -7.86
CA ALA A 83 7.77 -3.94 -9.11
C ALA A 83 8.08 -2.91 -10.21
N ARG A 84 8.35 -3.42 -11.40
CA ARG A 84 8.72 -2.65 -12.59
C ARG A 84 7.81 -2.99 -13.75
N TYR A 85 7.36 -1.95 -14.46
CA TYR A 85 6.57 -2.08 -15.69
C TYR A 85 7.29 -1.31 -16.80
N GLU A 86 7.47 -1.97 -17.93
CA GLU A 86 8.08 -1.46 -19.16
C GLU A 86 7.01 -1.38 -20.26
N PRO A 87 7.28 -0.75 -21.43
CA PRO A 87 6.31 -0.67 -22.51
C PRO A 87 5.70 -2.02 -22.89
N GLY A 88 4.38 -2.08 -22.98
CA GLY A 88 3.60 -3.29 -23.20
C GLY A 88 3.24 -4.09 -21.95
N MET A 89 3.82 -3.75 -20.77
CA MET A 89 3.49 -4.42 -19.52
C MET A 89 2.27 -3.81 -18.86
N THR A 90 1.52 -4.66 -18.16
CA THR A 90 0.23 -4.34 -17.55
C THR A 90 -0.08 -5.33 -16.41
N TYR A 91 -1.03 -5.01 -15.59
CA TYR A 91 -1.66 -5.98 -14.70
C TYR A 91 -3.18 -5.80 -14.79
N GLY A 92 -3.85 -6.72 -15.48
CA GLY A 92 -5.27 -6.63 -15.74
C GLY A 92 -6.12 -6.64 -14.48
N VAL A 93 -7.42 -6.42 -14.62
CA VAL A 93 -8.36 -6.29 -13.50
C VAL A 93 -8.31 -7.52 -12.58
N HIS A 94 -8.07 -7.28 -11.30
CA HIS A 94 -8.01 -8.33 -10.27
C HIS A 94 -8.32 -7.75 -8.89
N ALA A 95 -8.59 -8.62 -7.93
CA ALA A 95 -8.43 -8.37 -6.50
C ALA A 95 -7.16 -9.08 -6.03
N ASP A 96 -6.56 -8.58 -4.96
CA ASP A 96 -5.37 -9.19 -4.39
C ASP A 96 -5.66 -10.54 -3.72
N ALA A 97 -4.63 -11.39 -3.60
CA ALA A 97 -4.75 -12.66 -2.94
C ALA A 97 -5.14 -12.48 -1.46
N PRO A 98 -6.08 -13.27 -0.92
CA PRO A 98 -6.53 -13.10 0.47
C PRO A 98 -5.46 -13.44 1.51
N PHE A 99 -4.49 -14.27 1.13
CA PHE A 99 -3.36 -14.63 1.98
C PHE A 99 -2.05 -14.57 1.20
N ILE A 100 -1.07 -13.93 1.81
CA ILE A 100 0.29 -13.82 1.28
C ILE A 100 1.18 -14.82 2.05
N PRO A 101 1.80 -15.80 1.37
CA PRO A 101 2.69 -16.74 2.04
C PRO A 101 3.94 -16.01 2.57
N LEU A 102 4.22 -16.20 3.86
CA LEU A 102 5.42 -15.70 4.52
C LEU A 102 6.09 -16.83 5.30
N PRO A 103 7.41 -16.76 5.59
CA PRO A 103 8.13 -17.80 6.32
C PRO A 103 7.57 -18.13 7.71
N ASN A 104 6.97 -17.12 8.37
CA ASN A 104 6.36 -17.23 9.70
C ASN A 104 4.83 -17.42 9.67
N GLY A 105 4.33 -18.01 8.63
CA GLY A 105 2.91 -18.27 8.40
C GLY A 105 2.23 -17.22 7.52
N PRO A 106 1.09 -17.58 6.89
CA PRO A 106 0.43 -16.71 5.93
C PRO A 106 -0.01 -15.39 6.59
N LEU A 107 0.12 -14.29 5.84
CA LEU A 107 -0.39 -12.98 6.21
C LEU A 107 -1.75 -12.79 5.53
N ARG A 108 -2.80 -12.46 6.29
CA ARG A 108 -4.09 -12.07 5.71
C ARG A 108 -3.96 -10.69 5.07
N SER A 109 -4.29 -10.59 3.80
CA SER A 109 -4.22 -9.35 3.04
C SER A 109 -5.50 -8.54 3.22
N ASP A 110 -5.53 -7.70 4.25
CA ASP A 110 -6.68 -6.82 4.53
C ASP A 110 -6.58 -5.50 3.78
N VAL A 111 -5.36 -4.99 3.64
CA VAL A 111 -5.06 -3.73 2.96
C VAL A 111 -3.86 -3.91 2.05
N SER A 112 -3.98 -3.40 0.83
CA SER A 112 -2.90 -3.33 -0.15
C SER A 112 -2.32 -1.92 -0.21
N GLY A 113 -1.05 -1.84 -0.50
CA GLY A 113 -0.35 -0.56 -0.62
C GLY A 113 0.58 -0.50 -1.81
N THR A 114 0.53 0.63 -2.52
CA THR A 114 1.44 0.94 -3.62
C THR A 114 2.21 2.22 -3.30
N LEU A 115 3.53 2.10 -3.13
CA LEU A 115 4.47 3.20 -2.87
C LEU A 115 5.13 3.58 -4.20
N TYR A 116 5.02 4.84 -4.62
CA TYR A 116 5.51 5.34 -5.89
C TYR A 116 6.99 5.74 -5.79
N ILE A 117 7.82 5.22 -6.71
CA ILE A 117 9.28 5.42 -6.66
C ILE A 117 9.75 6.41 -7.71
N ASN A 118 9.33 6.28 -8.98
CA ASN A 118 9.73 7.23 -10.00
C ASN A 118 8.61 8.24 -10.32
N ASP A 119 9.00 9.35 -10.92
CA ASP A 119 8.10 10.43 -11.28
C ASP A 119 7.11 9.96 -12.37
N PRO A 120 5.78 10.11 -12.17
CA PRO A 120 4.77 9.75 -13.15
C PRO A 120 4.92 10.52 -14.49
N LYS A 121 5.68 11.62 -14.51
CA LYS A 121 6.03 12.35 -15.74
C LYS A 121 7.11 11.66 -16.59
N THR A 122 7.79 10.65 -16.05
CA THR A 122 8.87 9.91 -16.76
C THR A 122 8.37 8.68 -17.51
N TYR A 123 7.07 8.39 -17.46
CA TYR A 123 6.45 7.28 -18.19
C TYR A 123 5.01 7.62 -18.56
N GLU A 124 4.49 6.92 -19.58
CA GLU A 124 3.09 7.05 -20.01
C GLU A 124 2.34 5.73 -19.80
N GLY A 125 1.05 5.82 -19.51
CA GLY A 125 0.26 4.66 -19.09
C GLY A 125 0.62 4.19 -17.68
N GLY A 126 0.50 2.89 -17.40
CA GLY A 126 0.87 2.30 -16.11
C GLY A 126 0.10 2.87 -14.91
N ARG A 127 -1.12 3.35 -15.11
CA ARG A 127 -1.93 3.95 -14.05
C ARG A 127 -2.55 2.87 -13.19
N LEU A 128 -2.46 3.03 -11.87
CA LEU A 128 -3.29 2.25 -10.95
C LEU A 128 -4.72 2.76 -11.05
N THR A 129 -5.61 1.89 -11.49
CA THR A 129 -7.04 2.22 -11.68
C THR A 129 -7.88 1.31 -10.81
N ILE A 130 -8.72 1.91 -9.98
CA ILE A 130 -9.63 1.26 -9.05
C ILE A 130 -11.02 1.23 -9.66
N HIS A 131 -11.67 0.07 -9.62
CA HIS A 131 -13.01 -0.15 -10.16
C HIS A 131 -14.06 0.00 -9.05
N LEU A 132 -14.99 0.93 -9.23
CA LEU A 132 -16.08 1.25 -8.31
C LEU A 132 -17.43 0.99 -8.99
N GLY A 133 -17.74 -0.28 -9.23
CA GLY A 133 -18.91 -0.66 -10.02
C GLY A 133 -18.72 -0.26 -11.49
N SER A 134 -19.57 0.64 -12.01
CA SER A 134 -19.46 1.19 -13.36
C SER A 134 -18.40 2.28 -13.51
N GLU A 135 -17.97 2.87 -12.41
CA GLU A 135 -17.01 3.97 -12.40
C GLU A 135 -15.57 3.47 -12.17
N LYS A 136 -14.61 4.26 -12.64
CA LYS A 136 -13.19 4.00 -12.45
C LYS A 136 -12.50 5.22 -11.85
N LEU A 137 -11.66 4.99 -10.85
CA LEU A 137 -10.80 6.01 -10.24
C LEU A 137 -9.35 5.72 -10.61
N THR A 138 -8.73 6.62 -11.36
CA THR A 138 -7.30 6.55 -11.68
C THR A 138 -6.51 7.28 -10.60
N ILE A 139 -5.52 6.60 -10.02
CA ILE A 139 -4.64 7.16 -8.99
C ILE A 139 -3.39 7.71 -9.64
N GLU A 140 -3.13 8.98 -9.40
CA GLU A 140 -1.87 9.66 -9.70
C GLU A 140 -1.20 10.09 -8.39
N ALA A 141 0.07 9.78 -8.22
CA ALA A 141 0.78 10.09 -6.99
C ALA A 141 2.23 10.49 -7.28
N GLU A 142 2.70 11.49 -6.56
CA GLU A 142 4.09 11.95 -6.63
C GLU A 142 5.04 10.89 -6.06
N PRO A 143 6.32 10.89 -6.48
CA PRO A 143 7.33 9.99 -5.91
C PRO A 143 7.42 10.11 -4.40
N GLY A 144 7.60 8.99 -3.70
CA GLY A 144 7.61 8.93 -2.24
C GLY A 144 6.24 8.87 -1.59
N SER A 145 5.16 9.06 -2.35
CA SER A 145 3.78 8.91 -1.86
C SER A 145 3.31 7.46 -1.93
N MET A 146 2.36 7.10 -1.08
CA MET A 146 1.76 5.75 -1.05
C MET A 146 0.25 5.83 -1.10
N VAL A 147 -0.37 5.01 -1.92
CA VAL A 147 -1.81 4.76 -1.82
C VAL A 147 -2.05 3.45 -1.09
N VAL A 148 -3.00 3.47 -0.15
CA VAL A 148 -3.47 2.28 0.58
C VAL A 148 -4.97 2.11 0.37
N TYR A 149 -5.40 0.86 0.15
CA TYR A 149 -6.79 0.52 -0.16
C TYR A 149 -7.10 -0.92 0.27
N PRO A 150 -8.39 -1.26 0.48
CA PRO A 150 -8.78 -2.64 0.83
C PRO A 150 -8.33 -3.63 -0.24
N SER A 151 -7.70 -4.73 0.15
CA SER A 151 -7.21 -5.76 -0.79
C SER A 151 -8.31 -6.47 -1.59
N THR A 152 -9.56 -6.34 -1.12
CA THR A 152 -10.78 -6.82 -1.83
C THR A 152 -11.18 -5.95 -3.01
N THR A 153 -10.59 -4.76 -3.16
CA THR A 153 -10.93 -3.81 -4.21
C THR A 153 -10.46 -4.32 -5.58
N LEU A 154 -11.36 -4.34 -6.57
CA LEU A 154 -10.98 -4.62 -7.95
C LEU A 154 -10.16 -3.45 -8.50
N HIS A 155 -8.99 -3.77 -9.02
CA HIS A 155 -8.08 -2.77 -9.58
C HIS A 155 -7.24 -3.34 -10.72
N GLU A 156 -6.62 -2.45 -11.47
CA GLU A 156 -5.72 -2.80 -12.57
C GLU A 156 -4.53 -1.83 -12.63
N VAL A 157 -3.46 -2.24 -13.28
CA VAL A 157 -2.41 -1.34 -13.78
C VAL A 157 -2.55 -1.30 -15.29
N THR A 158 -2.93 -0.13 -15.84
CA THR A 158 -3.09 0.05 -17.30
C THR A 158 -1.76 -0.21 -18.01
N PRO A 159 -1.77 -0.54 -19.33
CA PRO A 159 -0.53 -0.75 -20.06
C PRO A 159 0.40 0.47 -20.00
N VAL A 160 1.68 0.23 -19.76
CA VAL A 160 2.73 1.24 -19.96
C VAL A 160 2.96 1.38 -21.46
N THR A 161 2.96 2.59 -21.97
CA THR A 161 3.17 2.88 -23.39
C THR A 161 4.55 3.43 -23.67
N SER A 162 5.15 4.18 -22.75
CA SER A 162 6.53 4.65 -22.82
C SER A 162 7.16 4.81 -21.44
N GLY A 163 8.48 4.82 -21.38
CA GLY A 163 9.23 4.96 -20.14
C GLY A 163 9.17 3.71 -19.26
N GLN A 164 9.37 3.89 -17.96
CA GLN A 164 9.38 2.80 -16.97
C GLN A 164 8.64 3.23 -15.71
N ARG A 165 7.64 2.44 -15.29
CA ARG A 165 6.98 2.63 -14.00
C ARG A 165 7.65 1.75 -12.95
N LEU A 166 8.10 2.36 -11.85
CA LEU A 166 8.70 1.68 -10.71
C LEU A 166 7.92 2.01 -9.44
N VAL A 167 7.48 0.98 -8.72
CA VAL A 167 6.72 1.08 -7.46
C VAL A 167 7.15 0.00 -6.51
N MET A 168 6.86 0.17 -5.22
CA MET A 168 6.90 -0.93 -4.26
C MET A 168 5.47 -1.26 -3.82
N ILE A 169 5.17 -2.55 -3.78
CA ILE A 169 3.88 -3.07 -3.32
C ILE A 169 4.05 -3.80 -2.00
N THR A 170 3.06 -3.68 -1.11
CA THR A 170 3.01 -4.42 0.15
C THR A 170 1.58 -4.76 0.51
N PHE A 171 1.44 -5.72 1.41
CA PHE A 171 0.16 -6.16 1.98
C PHE A 171 0.22 -6.03 3.49
N ILE A 172 -0.88 -5.63 4.09
CA ILE A 172 -0.98 -5.36 5.51
C ILE A 172 -2.12 -6.18 6.10
N GLU A 173 -1.80 -6.98 7.10
CA GLU A 173 -2.78 -7.57 7.98
C GLU A 173 -3.13 -6.55 9.05
N SER A 174 -4.43 -6.25 9.17
CA SER A 174 -4.94 -5.31 10.16
C SER A 174 -5.32 -6.04 11.46
N VAL A 175 -5.18 -5.38 12.60
CA VAL A 175 -5.79 -5.84 13.85
C VAL A 175 -7.32 -5.79 13.81
N VAL A 176 -7.89 -5.03 12.85
CA VAL A 176 -9.33 -4.96 12.61
C VAL A 176 -9.62 -5.51 11.21
N PRO A 177 -9.98 -6.80 11.07
CA PRO A 177 -10.14 -7.47 9.77
C PRO A 177 -11.23 -6.88 8.89
N ASP A 178 -12.33 -6.46 9.51
CA ASP A 178 -13.51 -5.95 8.81
C ASP A 178 -13.25 -4.54 8.28
N GLN A 179 -13.44 -4.37 6.97
CA GLN A 179 -13.21 -3.09 6.28
C GLN A 179 -14.11 -1.97 6.83
N ILE A 180 -15.39 -2.23 7.06
CA ILE A 180 -16.34 -1.22 7.52
C ILE A 180 -15.98 -0.77 8.94
N LYS A 181 -15.59 -1.69 9.79
CA LYS A 181 -15.15 -1.38 11.15
C LYS A 181 -13.88 -0.53 11.15
N ARG A 182 -12.92 -0.82 10.24
CA ARG A 182 -11.73 0.03 10.05
C ARG A 182 -12.11 1.45 9.64
N GLU A 183 -13.02 1.60 8.67
CA GLU A 183 -13.47 2.90 8.20
C GLU A 183 -14.17 3.70 9.29
N ILE A 184 -14.99 3.05 10.14
CA ILE A 184 -15.64 3.68 11.29
C ILE A 184 -14.59 4.16 12.30
N LEU A 185 -13.62 3.32 12.66
CA LEU A 185 -12.56 3.68 13.61
C LEU A 185 -11.67 4.81 13.08
N TYR A 186 -11.29 4.73 11.81
CA TYR A 186 -10.50 5.78 11.17
C TYR A 186 -11.26 7.11 11.20
N THR A 187 -12.53 7.14 10.78
CA THR A 187 -13.36 8.35 10.79
C THR A 187 -13.52 8.92 12.22
N LEU A 188 -13.72 8.05 13.22
CA LEU A 188 -13.81 8.49 14.61
C LEU A 188 -12.48 9.08 15.12
N ASN A 189 -11.35 8.49 14.74
CA ASN A 189 -10.03 9.00 15.08
C ASN A 189 -9.75 10.35 14.39
N GLU A 190 -10.18 10.51 13.13
CA GLU A 190 -10.08 11.80 12.40
C GLU A 190 -10.88 12.90 13.12
N VAL A 191 -12.13 12.63 13.48
CA VAL A 191 -12.95 13.59 14.25
C VAL A 191 -12.28 13.94 15.58
N ASN A 192 -11.77 12.94 16.30
CA ASN A 192 -11.09 13.16 17.57
C ASN A 192 -9.77 13.98 17.41
N ALA A 193 -9.04 13.77 16.32
CA ALA A 193 -7.83 14.53 16.01
C ALA A 193 -8.14 15.99 15.63
N LEU A 194 -9.18 16.22 14.82
CA LEU A 194 -9.53 17.55 14.31
C LEU A 194 -10.27 18.41 15.35
N GLU A 195 -11.18 17.80 16.13
CA GLU A 195 -12.06 18.52 17.04
C GLU A 195 -11.71 18.34 18.52
N GLY A 196 -10.79 17.46 18.86
CA GLY A 196 -10.50 17.07 20.24
C GLY A 196 -10.07 18.23 21.16
N PHE A 197 -9.58 19.34 20.60
CA PHE A 197 -9.26 20.55 21.36
C PHE A 197 -10.43 21.53 21.48
N ASN A 198 -11.48 21.36 20.65
CA ASN A 198 -12.66 22.21 20.62
C ASN A 198 -13.81 21.68 21.48
N VAL A 199 -13.74 20.43 21.94
CA VAL A 199 -14.74 19.81 22.80
C VAL A 199 -14.32 19.87 24.28
N SER A 200 -15.29 19.84 25.19
CA SER A 200 -15.00 19.80 26.63
C SER A 200 -14.21 18.55 27.01
N TRP A 201 -13.48 18.60 28.13
CA TRP A 201 -12.72 17.47 28.64
C TRP A 201 -13.58 16.21 28.84
N GLU A 202 -14.81 16.39 29.33
CA GLU A 202 -15.76 15.29 29.55
C GLU A 202 -16.15 14.62 28.23
N ASN A 203 -16.37 15.38 27.17
CA ASN A 203 -16.71 14.85 25.85
C ASN A 203 -15.51 14.20 25.18
N ARG A 204 -14.32 14.76 25.35
CA ARG A 204 -13.07 14.13 24.88
C ARG A 204 -12.85 12.77 25.55
N THR A 205 -13.09 12.69 26.87
CA THR A 205 -13.01 11.44 27.61
C THR A 205 -14.02 10.40 27.09
N ARG A 206 -15.25 10.82 26.76
CA ARG A 206 -16.27 9.95 26.15
C ARG A 206 -15.88 9.47 24.75
N LEU A 207 -15.34 10.35 23.91
CA LEU A 207 -14.84 9.98 22.58
C LEU A 207 -13.71 8.95 22.70
N ASN A 208 -12.75 9.15 23.58
CA ASN A 208 -11.67 8.20 23.83
C ASN A 208 -12.19 6.86 24.37
N PHE A 209 -13.19 6.88 25.25
CA PHE A 209 -13.84 5.67 25.74
C PHE A 209 -14.51 4.89 24.61
N VAL A 210 -15.26 5.56 23.73
CA VAL A 210 -15.94 4.93 22.59
C VAL A 210 -14.90 4.34 21.63
N SER A 211 -13.91 5.13 21.20
CA SER A 211 -12.85 4.66 20.30
C SER A 211 -12.11 3.46 20.87
N GLY A 212 -11.66 3.54 22.14
CA GLY A 212 -10.95 2.45 22.79
C GLY A 212 -11.81 1.19 23.00
N SER A 213 -13.12 1.35 23.24
CA SER A 213 -14.05 0.22 23.36
C SER A 213 -14.25 -0.48 22.03
N LEU A 214 -14.47 0.27 20.94
CA LEU A 214 -14.61 -0.30 19.59
C LEU A 214 -13.34 -1.01 19.15
N HIS A 215 -12.16 -0.44 19.43
CA HIS A 215 -10.89 -1.12 19.19
C HIS A 215 -10.80 -2.48 19.88
N ARG A 216 -11.12 -2.54 21.19
CA ARG A 216 -11.10 -3.82 21.93
C ARG A 216 -12.11 -4.83 21.42
N MET A 217 -13.30 -4.38 21.02
CA MET A 217 -14.36 -5.25 20.50
C MET A 217 -14.06 -5.81 19.13
N TRP A 218 -13.29 -5.09 18.30
CA TRP A 218 -13.09 -5.42 16.88
C TRP A 218 -11.69 -5.92 16.55
N ALA A 219 -10.73 -5.82 17.46
CA ALA A 219 -9.38 -6.35 17.29
C ALA A 219 -9.36 -7.89 17.34
N SER A 220 -8.50 -8.51 16.46
CA SER A 220 -8.29 -9.97 16.39
C SER A 220 -6.84 -10.34 16.03
#